data_cd9f91aa74b60c17630a03be09580705
#
_entry.id   cd9f91aa74b60c17630a03be09580705
#
_cell.length_a   1.000
_cell.length_b   1.000
_cell.length_c   1.000
_cell.angle_alpha   90.00
_cell.angle_beta   90.00
_cell.angle_gamma   90.00
#
_symmetry.space_group_name_H-M   'P 1'
#
loop_
_entity.id
_entity.type
_entity.pdbx_description
1 polymer ?
#
loop_
_entity_poly.entity_id
_entity_poly.type
_entity_poly.pdbx_seq_one_letter_code
_entity_poly.pdbx_strand_id
1 'polypeptide(L)'
;MESSASTSASTSTADVVVIGGGPGGYVAAIRAAQLGLSTVCVEMDKTLGGTCVNVGCIPSKALLSSSEHFEFAKHAAAAHGIGIGQLSLDLSTMLKRKDDVVAQNTKGIEFLFRKHKITWAKGFGTLKPGNVVEVTTGGGGGAGGPPAQKIATYQAKNVIIATGSVPIQLPFLKFDERRILSNVGALTIPQVPKHLIVIGGGIIGLELGSVWSRLGAKVTVIELLPAILPGMDDDVVREADRILRKQGLEIRIGTRVTNGGLTDTGVFVEVDKAGATERIEGDHVLVSVGRKPATSGIDVAALGLNVGKRGEILVDDRMRTNLPNVYAIGDCVPGPMLAHKASDEGVVAAEVIAGKPSRMHYKSIPGVVYTWPEIASVGLTERQVKESGREYRTGRFPFSANGRARSMGDAVGFVKMVADARTDELLGVHMLGPNVSELIAEIVLAFEYRGSSEDIGVTVHAHPTLSEVTKEAALATLGRSLHI
;
A
#
# COMPACT_ATOMS: atom_id res chain seq x y z
N MET A 1 -55.65 2.48 -15.18
CA MET A 1 -54.98 1.33 -14.57
C MET A 1 -53.67 1.11 -15.33
N GLU A 2 -52.63 1.80 -14.92
CA GLU A 2 -51.28 1.58 -15.47
C GLU A 2 -50.64 0.43 -14.68
N SER A 3 -50.40 -0.66 -15.36
CA SER A 3 -49.71 -1.82 -14.82
C SER A 3 -48.25 -1.47 -14.60
N SER A 4 -47.85 -1.32 -13.35
CA SER A 4 -46.46 -1.27 -12.95
C SER A 4 -45.82 -2.63 -13.26
N ALA A 5 -45.13 -2.75 -14.39
CA ALA A 5 -44.29 -3.89 -14.69
C ALA A 5 -43.10 -3.89 -13.70
N SER A 6 -43.20 -4.74 -12.68
CA SER A 6 -42.04 -5.08 -11.84
C SER A 6 -41.04 -5.86 -12.74
N THR A 7 -39.99 -5.20 -13.20
CA THR A 7 -38.86 -5.88 -13.82
C THR A 7 -38.18 -6.76 -12.75
N SER A 8 -38.57 -8.04 -12.72
CA SER A 8 -37.87 -9.04 -11.93
C SER A 8 -36.41 -9.10 -12.46
N ALA A 9 -35.44 -8.67 -11.66
CA ALA A 9 -34.04 -8.77 -12.00
C ALA A 9 -33.72 -10.27 -12.26
N SER A 10 -33.38 -10.62 -13.50
CA SER A 10 -33.02 -12.00 -13.88
C SER A 10 -31.79 -12.45 -13.12
N THR A 11 -31.87 -13.67 -12.58
CA THR A 11 -30.70 -14.33 -11.96
C THR A 11 -29.82 -14.88 -13.05
N SER A 12 -28.57 -14.43 -13.14
CA SER A 12 -27.54 -14.99 -14.04
C SER A 12 -26.65 -15.95 -13.27
N THR A 13 -26.02 -16.91 -13.98
CA THR A 13 -25.08 -17.89 -13.40
C THR A 13 -23.65 -17.55 -13.79
N ALA A 14 -22.68 -17.81 -12.91
CA ALA A 14 -21.25 -17.67 -13.19
C ALA A 14 -20.43 -18.75 -12.45
N ASP A 15 -19.30 -19.14 -13.02
CA ASP A 15 -18.37 -20.04 -12.31
C ASP A 15 -17.71 -19.31 -11.14
N VAL A 16 -17.36 -18.02 -11.33
CA VAL A 16 -16.74 -17.18 -10.31
C VAL A 16 -17.38 -15.81 -10.28
N VAL A 17 -17.78 -15.37 -9.10
CA VAL A 17 -18.15 -13.97 -8.83
C VAL A 17 -17.15 -13.37 -7.86
N VAL A 18 -16.49 -12.29 -8.28
CA VAL A 18 -15.55 -11.53 -7.46
C VAL A 18 -16.24 -10.28 -6.94
N ILE A 19 -16.24 -10.06 -5.62
CA ILE A 19 -16.79 -8.87 -4.98
C ILE A 19 -15.67 -7.89 -4.63
N GLY A 20 -15.54 -6.83 -5.42
CA GLY A 20 -14.49 -5.80 -5.34
C GLY A 20 -13.54 -5.88 -6.53
N GLY A 21 -13.32 -4.75 -7.20
CA GLY A 21 -12.47 -4.60 -8.39
C GLY A 21 -11.09 -3.99 -8.11
N GLY A 22 -10.61 -4.06 -6.84
CA GLY A 22 -9.26 -3.65 -6.46
C GLY A 22 -8.17 -4.61 -6.98
N PRO A 23 -6.87 -4.40 -6.65
CA PRO A 23 -5.75 -5.21 -7.16
C PRO A 23 -5.96 -6.72 -7.01
N GLY A 24 -6.38 -7.20 -5.86
CA GLY A 24 -6.70 -8.62 -5.69
C GLY A 24 -7.87 -9.05 -6.58
N GLY A 25 -8.95 -8.27 -6.60
CA GLY A 25 -10.18 -8.64 -7.30
C GLY A 25 -10.05 -8.64 -8.82
N TYR A 26 -9.48 -7.57 -9.44
CA TYR A 26 -9.35 -7.56 -10.90
C TYR A 26 -8.31 -8.60 -11.39
N VAL A 27 -7.24 -8.86 -10.62
CA VAL A 27 -6.26 -9.90 -10.96
C VAL A 27 -6.90 -11.29 -10.83
N ALA A 28 -7.64 -11.57 -9.75
CA ALA A 28 -8.38 -12.81 -9.58
C ALA A 28 -9.36 -13.04 -10.74
N ALA A 29 -10.13 -12.01 -11.13
CA ALA A 29 -11.07 -12.11 -12.22
C ALA A 29 -10.39 -12.39 -13.57
N ILE A 30 -9.28 -11.73 -13.87
CA ILE A 30 -8.49 -11.98 -15.09
C ILE A 30 -7.94 -13.41 -15.08
N ARG A 31 -7.37 -13.84 -13.94
CA ARG A 31 -6.79 -15.19 -13.84
C ARG A 31 -7.86 -16.29 -13.97
N ALA A 32 -9.00 -16.13 -13.33
CA ALA A 32 -10.13 -17.05 -13.46
C ALA A 32 -10.59 -17.18 -14.93
N ALA A 33 -10.75 -16.02 -15.61
CA ALA A 33 -11.13 -16.01 -17.02
C ALA A 33 -10.07 -16.66 -17.94
N GLN A 34 -8.76 -16.45 -17.68
CA GLN A 34 -7.67 -17.14 -18.38
C GLN A 34 -7.70 -18.66 -18.20
N LEU A 35 -8.25 -19.14 -17.09
CA LEU A 35 -8.43 -20.56 -16.80
C LEU A 35 -9.74 -21.13 -17.37
N GLY A 36 -10.48 -20.34 -18.16
CA GLY A 36 -11.70 -20.75 -18.85
C GLY A 36 -12.97 -20.67 -18.02
N LEU A 37 -12.92 -20.02 -16.83
CA LEU A 37 -14.07 -19.87 -15.96
C LEU A 37 -14.89 -18.64 -16.36
N SER A 38 -16.23 -18.79 -16.45
CA SER A 38 -17.13 -17.64 -16.63
C SER A 38 -17.08 -16.75 -15.40
N THR A 39 -16.69 -15.48 -15.59
CA THR A 39 -16.31 -14.61 -14.48
C THR A 39 -17.06 -13.30 -14.49
N VAL A 40 -17.60 -12.93 -13.31
CA VAL A 40 -18.21 -11.63 -13.03
C VAL A 40 -17.39 -10.95 -11.93
N CYS A 41 -17.10 -9.66 -12.13
CA CYS A 41 -16.51 -8.80 -11.10
C CYS A 41 -17.49 -7.69 -10.75
N VAL A 42 -17.87 -7.62 -9.48
CA VAL A 42 -18.76 -6.60 -8.93
C VAL A 42 -17.92 -5.47 -8.34
N GLU A 43 -18.10 -4.23 -8.82
CA GLU A 43 -17.37 -3.05 -8.30
C GLU A 43 -18.34 -1.87 -8.14
N MET A 44 -18.32 -1.26 -6.96
CA MET A 44 -19.19 -0.13 -6.63
C MET A 44 -18.69 1.21 -7.14
N ASP A 45 -17.37 1.35 -7.30
CA ASP A 45 -16.76 2.57 -7.80
C ASP A 45 -17.00 2.74 -9.31
N LYS A 46 -16.90 3.97 -9.78
CA LYS A 46 -17.09 4.30 -11.21
C LYS A 46 -16.05 3.66 -12.12
N THR A 47 -14.91 3.29 -11.57
CA THR A 47 -13.75 2.72 -12.26
C THR A 47 -13.22 1.50 -11.53
N LEU A 48 -12.63 0.55 -12.27
CA LEU A 48 -11.90 -0.57 -11.70
C LEU A 48 -10.56 -0.11 -11.09
N GLY A 49 -9.93 -0.96 -10.28
CA GLY A 49 -8.61 -0.71 -9.69
C GLY A 49 -8.63 -0.45 -8.20
N GLY A 50 -9.80 -0.23 -7.59
CA GLY A 50 -9.99 -0.04 -6.15
C GLY A 50 -9.14 1.10 -5.57
N THR A 51 -8.89 1.03 -4.27
CA THR A 51 -8.12 2.07 -3.55
C THR A 51 -6.74 2.30 -4.16
N CYS A 52 -5.98 1.25 -4.47
CA CYS A 52 -4.59 1.39 -4.92
C CYS A 52 -4.47 2.22 -6.21
N VAL A 53 -5.28 1.91 -7.23
CA VAL A 53 -5.19 2.57 -8.54
C VAL A 53 -5.86 3.95 -8.52
N ASN A 54 -6.99 4.10 -7.84
CA ASN A 54 -7.79 5.32 -7.90
C ASN A 54 -7.38 6.38 -6.88
N VAL A 55 -7.12 5.99 -5.62
CA VAL A 55 -6.95 6.91 -4.49
C VAL A 55 -5.83 6.48 -3.52
N GLY A 56 -4.87 5.71 -3.99
CA GLY A 56 -3.78 5.15 -3.16
C GLY A 56 -2.44 5.16 -3.85
N CYS A 57 -1.90 3.96 -4.15
CA CYS A 57 -0.54 3.76 -4.64
C CYS A 57 -0.22 4.57 -5.89
N ILE A 58 -1.04 4.46 -6.93
CA ILE A 58 -0.75 5.07 -8.23
C ILE A 58 -0.77 6.61 -8.16
N PRO A 59 -1.82 7.27 -7.66
CA PRO A 59 -1.80 8.73 -7.55
C PRO A 59 -0.75 9.26 -6.57
N SER A 60 -0.46 8.54 -5.47
CA SER A 60 0.61 8.98 -4.55
C SER A 60 1.99 8.90 -5.21
N LYS A 61 2.30 7.85 -5.96
CA LYS A 61 3.58 7.72 -6.69
C LYS A 61 3.70 8.74 -7.81
N ALA A 62 2.60 9.09 -8.48
CA ALA A 62 2.60 10.18 -9.45
C ALA A 62 2.95 11.55 -8.82
N LEU A 63 2.42 11.84 -7.63
CA LEU A 63 2.77 13.06 -6.89
C LEU A 63 4.17 13.02 -6.30
N LEU A 64 4.60 11.88 -5.74
CA LEU A 64 5.96 11.69 -5.23
C LEU A 64 6.99 11.95 -6.33
N SER A 65 6.83 11.34 -7.50
CA SER A 65 7.72 11.55 -8.66
C SER A 65 7.74 13.02 -9.09
N SER A 66 6.57 13.67 -9.21
CA SER A 66 6.53 15.08 -9.63
C SER A 66 7.15 16.01 -8.58
N SER A 67 6.90 15.77 -7.29
CA SER A 67 7.49 16.57 -6.20
C SER A 67 9.00 16.35 -6.06
N GLU A 68 9.50 15.16 -6.41
CA GLU A 68 10.93 14.86 -6.44
C GLU A 68 11.65 15.63 -7.54
N HIS A 69 11.07 15.69 -8.75
CA HIS A 69 11.61 16.53 -9.82
C HIS A 69 11.63 18.01 -9.44
N PHE A 70 10.62 18.50 -8.74
CA PHE A 70 10.59 19.89 -8.26
C PHE A 70 11.68 20.13 -7.21
N GLU A 71 11.87 19.18 -6.27
CA GLU A 71 12.92 19.25 -5.25
C GLU A 71 14.32 19.17 -5.87
N PHE A 72 14.53 18.27 -6.86
CA PHE A 72 15.77 18.21 -7.64
C PHE A 72 16.07 19.54 -8.32
N ALA A 73 15.09 20.12 -9.01
CA ALA A 73 15.24 21.39 -9.68
C ALA A 73 15.63 22.54 -8.71
N LYS A 74 15.07 22.50 -7.50
CA LYS A 74 15.27 23.54 -6.48
C LYS A 74 16.63 23.43 -5.78
N HIS A 75 17.13 22.24 -5.51
CA HIS A 75 18.25 22.03 -4.61
C HIS A 75 19.44 21.28 -5.21
N ALA A 76 19.23 20.38 -6.18
CA ALA A 76 20.26 19.50 -6.69
C ALA A 76 20.78 19.87 -8.08
N ALA A 77 19.99 20.52 -8.93
CA ALA A 77 20.33 20.81 -10.31
C ALA A 77 21.66 21.55 -10.48
N ALA A 78 21.96 22.52 -9.61
CA ALA A 78 23.19 23.30 -9.65
C ALA A 78 24.46 22.45 -9.47
N ALA A 79 24.40 21.39 -8.67
CA ALA A 79 25.52 20.44 -8.49
C ALA A 79 25.85 19.65 -9.78
N HIS A 80 24.87 19.53 -10.69
CA HIS A 80 25.04 18.93 -12.01
C HIS A 80 25.39 19.94 -13.11
N GLY A 81 25.67 21.20 -12.74
CA GLY A 81 25.96 22.27 -13.70
C GLY A 81 24.72 22.79 -14.46
N ILE A 82 23.52 22.47 -13.96
CA ILE A 82 22.25 22.88 -14.58
C ILE A 82 21.77 24.16 -13.89
N GLY A 83 21.77 25.27 -14.62
CA GLY A 83 21.21 26.54 -14.17
C GLY A 83 19.71 26.61 -14.45
N ILE A 84 18.92 26.93 -13.43
CA ILE A 84 17.47 27.16 -13.54
C ILE A 84 17.20 28.63 -13.21
N GLY A 85 16.65 29.38 -14.17
CA GLY A 85 16.39 30.81 -13.99
C GLY A 85 15.27 31.07 -12.98
N GLN A 86 14.03 30.81 -13.37
CA GLN A 86 12.86 30.92 -12.48
C GLN A 86 12.17 29.57 -12.36
N LEU A 87 12.15 29.04 -11.17
CA LEU A 87 11.39 27.82 -10.85
C LEU A 87 10.01 28.21 -10.32
N SER A 88 8.96 27.68 -10.91
CA SER A 88 7.58 27.86 -10.45
C SER A 88 6.86 26.53 -10.40
N LEU A 89 5.89 26.42 -9.50
CA LEU A 89 5.00 25.27 -9.36
C LEU A 89 3.64 25.61 -9.98
N ASP A 90 3.21 24.83 -10.99
CA ASP A 90 1.82 24.76 -11.40
C ASP A 90 1.19 23.50 -10.78
N LEU A 91 0.59 23.65 -9.60
CA LEU A 91 -0.03 22.55 -8.89
C LEU A 91 -1.23 21.96 -9.66
N SER A 92 -1.96 22.80 -10.42
CA SER A 92 -3.11 22.34 -11.19
C SER A 92 -2.69 21.35 -12.30
N THR A 93 -1.60 21.65 -13.00
CA THR A 93 -0.99 20.75 -13.98
C THR A 93 -0.44 19.48 -13.34
N MET A 94 0.18 19.57 -12.16
CA MET A 94 0.67 18.40 -11.41
C MET A 94 -0.46 17.47 -10.99
N LEU A 95 -1.56 18.03 -10.47
CA LEU A 95 -2.74 17.25 -10.08
C LEU A 95 -3.41 16.61 -11.32
N LYS A 96 -3.55 17.38 -12.41
CA LYS A 96 -4.07 16.83 -13.67
C LYS A 96 -3.22 15.67 -14.20
N ARG A 97 -1.88 15.79 -14.19
CA ARG A 97 -0.98 14.69 -14.56
C ARG A 97 -1.25 13.44 -13.71
N LYS A 98 -1.40 13.58 -12.39
CA LYS A 98 -1.77 12.48 -11.50
C LYS A 98 -3.10 11.83 -11.92
N ASP A 99 -4.12 12.62 -12.25
CA ASP A 99 -5.43 12.12 -12.69
C ASP A 99 -5.33 11.42 -14.06
N ASP A 100 -4.54 11.95 -14.98
CA ASP A 100 -4.28 11.33 -16.28
C ASP A 100 -3.60 9.95 -16.13
N VAL A 101 -2.65 9.81 -15.21
CA VAL A 101 -1.99 8.53 -14.88
C VAL A 101 -3.00 7.52 -14.30
N VAL A 102 -3.87 7.94 -13.39
CA VAL A 102 -4.94 7.10 -12.85
C VAL A 102 -5.89 6.65 -13.97
N ALA A 103 -6.33 7.59 -14.82
CA ALA A 103 -7.22 7.30 -15.94
C ALA A 103 -6.62 6.31 -16.95
N GLN A 104 -5.32 6.39 -17.24
CA GLN A 104 -4.63 5.43 -18.09
C GLN A 104 -4.64 4.02 -17.48
N ASN A 105 -4.35 3.89 -16.18
CA ASN A 105 -4.35 2.60 -15.49
C ASN A 105 -5.75 1.97 -15.45
N THR A 106 -6.78 2.75 -15.10
CA THR A 106 -8.17 2.24 -15.03
C THR A 106 -8.66 1.78 -16.41
N LYS A 107 -8.39 2.54 -17.48
CA LYS A 107 -8.70 2.14 -18.87
C LYS A 107 -7.96 0.86 -19.28
N GLY A 108 -6.72 0.68 -18.80
CA GLY A 108 -5.95 -0.56 -18.99
C GLY A 108 -6.66 -1.77 -18.39
N ILE A 109 -7.17 -1.66 -17.17
CA ILE A 109 -7.92 -2.74 -16.51
C ILE A 109 -9.23 -3.02 -17.26
N GLU A 110 -9.97 -1.98 -17.65
CA GLU A 110 -11.19 -2.14 -18.47
C GLU A 110 -10.91 -2.84 -19.80
N PHE A 111 -9.80 -2.51 -20.47
CA PHE A 111 -9.37 -3.21 -21.68
C PHE A 111 -9.14 -4.70 -21.42
N LEU A 112 -8.44 -5.05 -20.32
CA LEU A 112 -8.20 -6.44 -19.94
C LEU A 112 -9.52 -7.18 -19.65
N PHE A 113 -10.48 -6.56 -18.99
CA PHE A 113 -11.80 -7.14 -18.76
C PHE A 113 -12.52 -7.46 -20.07
N ARG A 114 -12.51 -6.53 -21.04
CA ARG A 114 -13.08 -6.77 -22.38
C ARG A 114 -12.33 -7.89 -23.12
N LYS A 115 -11.01 -7.88 -23.10
CA LYS A 115 -10.16 -8.91 -23.74
C LYS A 115 -10.47 -10.30 -23.20
N HIS A 116 -10.67 -10.44 -21.90
CA HIS A 116 -10.94 -11.74 -21.25
C HIS A 116 -12.44 -12.03 -21.07
N LYS A 117 -13.33 -11.21 -21.65
CA LYS A 117 -14.80 -11.35 -21.58
C LYS A 117 -15.33 -11.44 -20.15
N ILE A 118 -14.72 -10.69 -19.23
CA ILE A 118 -15.16 -10.58 -17.84
C ILE A 118 -16.35 -9.62 -17.78
N THR A 119 -17.44 -10.05 -17.15
CA THR A 119 -18.57 -9.14 -16.89
C THR A 119 -18.23 -8.21 -15.74
N TRP A 120 -18.23 -6.90 -16.00
CA TRP A 120 -18.14 -5.89 -14.96
C TRP A 120 -19.54 -5.48 -14.51
N ALA A 121 -19.98 -5.97 -13.35
CA ALA A 121 -21.23 -5.60 -12.72
C ALA A 121 -21.01 -4.35 -11.86
N LYS A 122 -21.52 -3.19 -12.34
CA LYS A 122 -21.35 -1.91 -11.65
C LYS A 122 -22.39 -1.79 -10.53
N GLY A 123 -21.94 -1.74 -9.30
CA GLY A 123 -22.79 -1.59 -8.12
C GLY A 123 -22.19 -2.22 -6.87
N PHE A 124 -22.91 -2.10 -5.78
CA PHE A 124 -22.51 -2.65 -4.48
C PHE A 124 -22.89 -4.13 -4.39
N GLY A 125 -21.90 -4.99 -4.20
CA GLY A 125 -22.07 -6.44 -4.09
C GLY A 125 -22.32 -6.88 -2.67
N THR A 126 -23.37 -7.68 -2.46
CA THR A 126 -23.71 -8.30 -1.19
C THR A 126 -23.75 -9.82 -1.34
N LEU A 127 -22.98 -10.55 -0.54
CA LEU A 127 -23.04 -12.01 -0.48
C LEU A 127 -24.24 -12.45 0.37
N LYS A 128 -25.01 -13.41 -0.15
CA LYS A 128 -26.14 -14.08 0.51
C LYS A 128 -25.84 -15.56 0.66
N PRO A 129 -26.56 -16.28 1.55
CA PRO A 129 -26.47 -17.73 1.64
C PRO A 129 -26.63 -18.45 0.30
N GLY A 130 -25.93 -19.57 0.11
CA GLY A 130 -25.97 -20.35 -1.12
C GLY A 130 -25.19 -19.76 -2.28
N ASN A 131 -24.16 -18.93 -2.01
CA ASN A 131 -23.30 -18.28 -3.01
C ASN A 131 -24.06 -17.39 -4.00
N VAL A 132 -25.12 -16.76 -3.54
CA VAL A 132 -25.85 -15.74 -4.29
C VAL A 132 -25.23 -14.36 -4.04
N VAL A 133 -24.89 -13.65 -5.11
CA VAL A 133 -24.40 -12.27 -5.03
C VAL A 133 -25.45 -11.31 -5.59
N GLU A 134 -25.98 -10.46 -4.74
CA GLU A 134 -26.89 -9.37 -5.12
C GLU A 134 -26.08 -8.10 -5.40
N VAL A 135 -26.42 -7.41 -6.46
CA VAL A 135 -25.82 -6.13 -6.86
C VAL A 135 -26.88 -5.04 -6.78
N THR A 136 -26.55 -3.95 -6.05
CA THR A 136 -27.47 -2.83 -5.86
C THR A 136 -26.87 -1.50 -6.34
N THR A 137 -27.74 -0.56 -6.71
CA THR A 137 -27.33 0.85 -6.90
C THR A 137 -27.21 1.50 -5.54
N GLY A 138 -26.03 1.93 -5.15
CA GLY A 138 -25.81 2.53 -3.83
C GLY A 138 -25.87 1.47 -2.72
N GLY A 139 -25.13 1.61 -1.67
CA GLY A 139 -25.11 0.62 -0.58
C GLY A 139 -23.88 0.77 0.32
N GLY A 140 -23.00 1.69 0.00
CA GLY A 140 -21.80 1.96 0.78
C GLY A 140 -21.99 2.73 2.09
N GLY A 141 -23.18 2.71 2.71
CA GLY A 141 -23.38 3.16 4.09
C GLY A 141 -23.32 4.68 4.34
N GLY A 142 -23.49 5.52 3.32
CA GLY A 142 -23.65 6.96 3.51
C GLY A 142 -25.08 7.30 3.92
N ALA A 143 -25.27 7.89 5.11
CA ALA A 143 -26.59 8.39 5.54
C ALA A 143 -27.06 9.49 4.58
N GLY A 144 -28.21 9.26 3.88
CA GLY A 144 -28.89 10.26 3.05
C GLY A 144 -28.89 10.02 1.54
N GLY A 145 -28.36 8.88 1.05
CA GLY A 145 -28.50 8.49 -0.37
C GLY A 145 -29.88 7.92 -0.71
N PRO A 146 -30.22 7.83 -2.03
CA PRO A 146 -31.45 7.18 -2.45
C PRO A 146 -31.49 5.72 -2.00
N PRO A 147 -32.67 5.12 -1.78
CA PRO A 147 -32.78 3.73 -1.36
C PRO A 147 -32.07 2.81 -2.36
N ALA A 148 -31.32 1.84 -1.84
CA ALA A 148 -30.62 0.88 -2.66
C ALA A 148 -31.60 0.06 -3.51
N GLN A 149 -31.45 0.11 -4.83
CA GLN A 149 -32.25 -0.66 -5.77
C GLN A 149 -31.43 -1.85 -6.28
N LYS A 150 -32.01 -3.06 -6.21
CA LYS A 150 -31.40 -4.26 -6.75
C LYS A 150 -31.42 -4.17 -8.29
N ILE A 151 -30.22 -4.33 -8.90
CA ILE A 151 -30.03 -4.21 -10.35
C ILE A 151 -29.63 -5.54 -11.00
N ALA A 152 -29.00 -6.46 -10.24
CA ALA A 152 -28.64 -7.80 -10.72
C ALA A 152 -28.55 -8.80 -9.57
N THR A 153 -28.68 -10.09 -9.91
CA THR A 153 -28.41 -11.23 -9.01
C THR A 153 -27.60 -12.26 -9.77
N TYR A 154 -26.54 -12.76 -9.14
CA TYR A 154 -25.70 -13.81 -9.68
C TYR A 154 -25.72 -15.04 -8.78
N GLN A 155 -26.02 -16.20 -9.33
CA GLN A 155 -25.79 -17.49 -8.69
C GLN A 155 -24.38 -17.94 -9.05
N ALA A 156 -23.47 -17.92 -8.09
CA ALA A 156 -22.08 -18.28 -8.30
C ALA A 156 -21.80 -19.74 -7.91
N LYS A 157 -20.95 -20.43 -8.68
CA LYS A 157 -20.35 -21.68 -8.20
C LYS A 157 -19.32 -21.41 -7.12
N ASN A 158 -18.54 -20.33 -7.29
CA ASN A 158 -17.52 -19.89 -6.35
C ASN A 158 -17.60 -18.36 -6.17
N VAL A 159 -17.34 -17.86 -4.97
CA VAL A 159 -17.30 -16.43 -4.66
C VAL A 159 -15.92 -16.09 -4.12
N ILE A 160 -15.34 -14.97 -4.62
CA ILE A 160 -14.11 -14.39 -4.08
C ILE A 160 -14.45 -13.03 -3.45
N ILE A 161 -14.28 -12.90 -2.14
CA ILE A 161 -14.45 -11.66 -1.40
C ILE A 161 -13.13 -10.87 -1.50
N ALA A 162 -13.15 -9.73 -2.18
CA ALA A 162 -11.99 -8.87 -2.44
C ALA A 162 -12.30 -7.39 -2.09
N THR A 163 -13.06 -7.19 -1.02
CA THR A 163 -13.64 -5.91 -0.62
C THR A 163 -12.62 -4.90 -0.05
N GLY A 164 -11.38 -5.36 0.22
CA GLY A 164 -10.28 -4.49 0.58
C GLY A 164 -10.39 -3.91 1.99
N SER A 165 -10.01 -2.64 2.14
CA SER A 165 -9.93 -1.94 3.42
C SER A 165 -10.36 -0.49 3.32
N VAL A 166 -10.69 0.10 4.48
CA VAL A 166 -11.02 1.51 4.62
C VAL A 166 -10.10 2.19 5.65
N PRO A 167 -9.82 3.50 5.52
CA PRO A 167 -9.02 4.22 6.51
C PRO A 167 -9.73 4.27 7.88
N ILE A 168 -8.94 4.24 8.94
CA ILE A 168 -9.44 4.37 10.30
C ILE A 168 -9.66 5.85 10.60
N GLN A 169 -10.87 6.19 11.05
CA GLN A 169 -11.20 7.52 11.57
C GLN A 169 -10.96 7.60 13.07
N LEU A 170 -10.49 8.76 13.54
CA LEU A 170 -10.53 9.06 14.97
C LEU A 170 -11.94 9.49 15.38
N PRO A 171 -12.40 9.15 16.59
CA PRO A 171 -13.78 9.47 17.02
C PRO A 171 -14.13 10.95 16.93
N PHE A 172 -13.15 11.82 17.21
CA PHE A 172 -13.27 13.28 17.26
C PHE A 172 -12.84 13.99 15.95
N LEU A 173 -12.26 13.27 14.96
CA LEU A 173 -11.88 13.79 13.65
C LEU A 173 -12.55 12.95 12.55
N LYS A 174 -13.75 13.38 12.12
CA LYS A 174 -14.47 12.75 11.01
C LYS A 174 -14.00 13.31 9.68
N PHE A 175 -13.72 12.43 8.71
CA PHE A 175 -13.32 12.85 7.37
C PHE A 175 -14.41 13.71 6.71
N ASP A 176 -14.04 14.90 6.28
CA ASP A 176 -14.84 15.74 5.38
C ASP A 176 -14.21 15.82 3.99
N GLU A 177 -12.99 15.24 3.84
CA GLU A 177 -12.16 15.22 2.64
C GLU A 177 -11.86 16.62 2.08
N ARG A 178 -12.01 17.65 2.91
CA ARG A 178 -11.72 19.05 2.59
C ARG A 178 -10.64 19.61 3.48
N ARG A 179 -10.78 19.47 4.80
CA ARG A 179 -9.81 19.90 5.82
C ARG A 179 -9.37 18.77 6.73
N ILE A 180 -10.27 17.84 7.02
CA ILE A 180 -9.97 16.60 7.75
C ILE A 180 -9.93 15.47 6.71
N LEU A 181 -8.71 15.06 6.37
CA LEU A 181 -8.42 14.26 5.19
C LEU A 181 -8.08 12.82 5.55
N SER A 182 -8.58 11.90 4.74
CA SER A 182 -7.93 10.61 4.54
C SER A 182 -6.86 10.72 3.43
N ASN A 183 -6.31 9.58 3.00
CA ASN A 183 -5.46 9.53 1.80
C ASN A 183 -6.18 10.10 0.57
N VAL A 184 -7.50 10.00 0.48
CA VAL A 184 -8.30 10.46 -0.66
C VAL A 184 -8.20 11.99 -0.79
N GLY A 185 -8.57 12.73 0.24
CA GLY A 185 -8.50 14.20 0.25
C GLY A 185 -7.07 14.71 0.15
N ALA A 186 -6.11 14.04 0.81
CA ALA A 186 -4.71 14.45 0.77
C ALA A 186 -4.06 14.36 -0.61
N LEU A 187 -4.61 13.54 -1.52
CA LEU A 187 -4.18 13.45 -2.93
C LEU A 187 -4.79 14.54 -3.84
N THR A 188 -5.69 15.36 -3.32
CA THR A 188 -6.49 16.31 -4.12
C THR A 188 -6.52 17.72 -3.54
N ILE A 189 -5.66 18.04 -2.57
CA ILE A 189 -5.58 19.39 -1.98
C ILE A 189 -5.29 20.39 -3.11
N PRO A 190 -6.17 21.40 -3.33
CA PRO A 190 -6.10 22.24 -4.53
C PRO A 190 -5.04 23.36 -4.46
N GLN A 191 -4.48 23.61 -3.28
CA GLN A 191 -3.44 24.60 -3.02
C GLN A 191 -2.43 24.04 -2.03
N VAL A 192 -1.15 24.37 -2.20
CA VAL A 192 -0.14 23.96 -1.21
C VAL A 192 -0.51 24.52 0.16
N PRO A 193 -0.75 23.66 1.17
CA PRO A 193 -1.12 24.16 2.50
C PRO A 193 0.05 24.92 3.15
N LYS A 194 -0.26 25.93 3.94
CA LYS A 194 0.75 26.57 4.76
C LYS A 194 1.26 25.63 5.85
N HIS A 195 0.32 24.88 6.46
CA HIS A 195 0.65 23.88 7.47
C HIS A 195 -0.26 22.66 7.34
N LEU A 196 0.34 21.50 7.02
CA LEU A 196 -0.29 20.18 7.03
C LEU A 196 0.09 19.46 8.32
N ILE A 197 -0.91 19.06 9.10
CA ILE A 197 -0.74 18.18 10.26
C ILE A 197 -0.97 16.75 9.78
N VAL A 198 -0.05 15.83 10.08
CA VAL A 198 -0.17 14.39 9.73
C VAL A 198 -0.24 13.59 11.03
N ILE A 199 -1.33 12.87 11.23
CA ILE A 199 -1.51 11.96 12.36
C ILE A 199 -1.20 10.54 11.89
N GLY A 200 -0.10 9.97 12.40
CA GLY A 200 0.45 8.68 12.03
C GLY A 200 1.74 8.78 11.23
N GLY A 201 2.85 8.32 11.81
CA GLY A 201 4.18 8.25 11.20
C GLY A 201 4.43 6.97 10.40
N GLY A 202 3.37 6.35 9.85
CA GLY A 202 3.44 5.20 8.95
C GLY A 202 3.69 5.61 7.50
N ILE A 203 3.65 4.62 6.58
CA ILE A 203 3.98 4.78 5.15
C ILE A 203 3.19 5.91 4.51
N ILE A 204 1.85 5.88 4.61
CA ILE A 204 0.97 6.86 3.95
C ILE A 204 1.23 8.28 4.46
N GLY A 205 1.37 8.44 5.78
CA GLY A 205 1.62 9.75 6.38
C GLY A 205 2.95 10.35 5.96
N LEU A 206 4.01 9.56 5.93
CA LEU A 206 5.34 10.02 5.53
C LEU A 206 5.43 10.29 4.03
N GLU A 207 4.86 9.44 3.18
CA GLU A 207 4.84 9.64 1.73
C GLU A 207 4.09 10.94 1.35
N LEU A 208 2.85 11.10 1.80
CA LEU A 208 2.05 12.28 1.49
C LEU A 208 2.58 13.54 2.21
N GLY A 209 3.07 13.40 3.44
CA GLY A 209 3.78 14.47 4.14
C GLY A 209 5.00 14.95 3.35
N SER A 210 5.79 14.03 2.79
CA SER A 210 6.96 14.37 1.96
C SER A 210 6.57 15.10 0.68
N VAL A 211 5.48 14.68 0.00
CA VAL A 211 4.98 15.39 -1.19
C VAL A 211 4.72 16.86 -0.86
N TRP A 212 3.89 17.13 0.15
CA TRP A 212 3.49 18.50 0.48
C TRP A 212 4.65 19.33 1.05
N SER A 213 5.56 18.71 1.81
CA SER A 213 6.77 19.38 2.31
C SER A 213 7.67 19.84 1.16
N ARG A 214 7.94 18.99 0.16
CA ARG A 214 8.73 19.34 -1.04
C ARG A 214 8.12 20.49 -1.84
N LEU A 215 6.79 20.58 -1.83
CA LEU A 215 6.06 21.67 -2.49
C LEU A 215 6.00 22.96 -1.67
N GLY A 216 6.51 22.97 -0.43
CA GLY A 216 6.64 24.16 0.39
C GLY A 216 5.73 24.23 1.61
N ALA A 217 4.94 23.22 1.90
CA ALA A 217 4.14 23.17 3.13
C ALA A 217 5.03 22.94 4.36
N LYS A 218 4.73 23.62 5.48
CA LYS A 218 5.16 23.12 6.79
C LYS A 218 4.42 21.81 7.06
N VAL A 219 5.12 20.75 7.48
CA VAL A 219 4.53 19.45 7.80
C VAL A 219 4.93 19.03 9.21
N THR A 220 3.91 18.81 10.07
CA THR A 220 4.10 18.25 11.42
C THR A 220 3.50 16.85 11.46
N VAL A 221 4.36 15.83 11.63
CA VAL A 221 3.95 14.42 11.78
C VAL A 221 3.86 14.07 13.25
N ILE A 222 2.72 13.57 13.70
CA ILE A 222 2.46 13.19 15.09
C ILE A 222 2.29 11.65 15.12
N GLU A 223 3.19 10.99 15.85
CA GLU A 223 3.19 9.54 15.99
C GLU A 223 3.07 9.14 17.47
N LEU A 224 2.11 8.26 17.76
CA LEU A 224 1.87 7.74 19.10
C LEU A 224 3.01 6.84 19.60
N LEU A 225 3.57 6.04 18.70
CA LEU A 225 4.64 5.12 19.00
C LEU A 225 5.98 5.84 19.20
N PRO A 226 6.97 5.19 19.83
CA PRO A 226 8.28 5.78 20.08
C PRO A 226 9.15 5.93 18.83
N ALA A 227 8.68 5.48 17.66
CA ALA A 227 9.39 5.57 16.38
C ALA A 227 8.40 5.62 15.21
N ILE A 228 8.81 6.20 14.09
CA ILE A 228 8.11 6.13 12.80
C ILE A 228 8.24 4.74 12.18
N LEU A 229 7.46 4.45 11.11
CA LEU A 229 7.54 3.21 10.32
C LEU A 229 7.50 1.94 11.19
N PRO A 230 6.45 1.75 12.00
CA PRO A 230 6.37 0.60 12.90
C PRO A 230 6.46 -0.72 12.13
N GLY A 231 7.27 -1.64 12.66
CA GLY A 231 7.49 -2.97 12.06
C GLY A 231 8.68 -3.06 11.10
N MET A 232 9.33 -1.95 10.75
CA MET A 232 10.58 -1.95 9.98
C MET A 232 11.82 -2.15 10.87
N ASP A 233 12.96 -2.46 10.25
CA ASP A 233 14.23 -2.66 10.96
C ASP A 233 14.69 -1.37 11.65
N ASP A 234 15.20 -1.49 12.87
CA ASP A 234 15.53 -0.36 13.74
C ASP A 234 16.62 0.56 13.16
N ASP A 235 17.58 0.02 12.38
CA ASP A 235 18.59 0.83 11.73
C ASP A 235 18.02 1.66 10.59
N VAL A 236 17.11 1.07 9.81
CA VAL A 236 16.39 1.77 8.74
C VAL A 236 15.51 2.88 9.31
N VAL A 237 14.74 2.58 10.36
CA VAL A 237 13.86 3.55 11.04
C VAL A 237 14.65 4.74 11.56
N ARG A 238 15.77 4.49 12.23
CA ARG A 238 16.64 5.53 12.80
C ARG A 238 17.22 6.46 11.72
N GLU A 239 17.69 5.87 10.63
CA GLU A 239 18.26 6.64 9.53
C GLU A 239 17.18 7.41 8.75
N ALA A 240 16.00 6.79 8.51
CA ALA A 240 14.87 7.46 7.88
C ALA A 240 14.39 8.67 8.69
N ASP A 241 14.22 8.52 10.02
CA ASP A 241 13.83 9.64 10.90
C ASP A 241 14.82 10.80 10.80
N ARG A 242 16.14 10.49 10.87
CA ARG A 242 17.20 11.50 10.75
C ARG A 242 17.12 12.26 9.42
N ILE A 243 16.91 11.54 8.31
CA ILE A 243 16.88 12.12 6.98
C ILE A 243 15.61 12.96 6.77
N LEU A 244 14.45 12.43 7.14
CA LEU A 244 13.18 13.12 6.95
C LEU A 244 13.10 14.40 7.77
N ARG A 245 13.65 14.43 9.00
CA ARG A 245 13.81 15.65 9.78
C ARG A 245 14.74 16.66 9.09
N LYS A 246 15.86 16.22 8.54
CA LYS A 246 16.77 17.06 7.79
C LYS A 246 16.11 17.68 6.55
N GLN A 247 15.15 16.97 5.95
CA GLN A 247 14.34 17.43 4.83
C GLN A 247 13.21 18.40 5.24
N GLY A 248 13.06 18.69 6.53
CA GLY A 248 12.13 19.70 7.02
C GLY A 248 10.83 19.16 7.63
N LEU A 249 10.65 17.84 7.75
CA LEU A 249 9.50 17.30 8.46
C LEU A 249 9.69 17.47 9.98
N GLU A 250 8.74 18.11 10.63
CA GLU A 250 8.65 18.14 12.08
C GLU A 250 8.01 16.86 12.59
N ILE A 251 8.81 15.91 13.09
CA ILE A 251 8.32 14.59 13.53
C ILE A 251 8.24 14.56 15.06
N ARG A 252 7.05 14.30 15.61
CA ARG A 252 6.76 14.22 17.05
C ARG A 252 6.36 12.80 17.42
N ILE A 253 7.32 12.00 17.83
CA ILE A 253 7.12 10.61 18.31
C ILE A 253 6.72 10.58 19.78
N GLY A 254 6.08 9.47 20.21
CA GLY A 254 5.59 9.30 21.59
C GLY A 254 4.54 10.34 21.98
N THR A 255 3.80 10.85 20.99
CA THR A 255 2.85 11.95 21.15
C THR A 255 1.45 11.49 20.78
N ARG A 256 0.52 11.55 21.71
CA ARG A 256 -0.87 11.15 21.53
C ARG A 256 -1.72 12.35 21.07
N VAL A 257 -2.52 12.18 20.04
CA VAL A 257 -3.59 13.12 19.71
C VAL A 257 -4.81 12.76 20.56
N THR A 258 -5.29 13.71 21.34
CA THR A 258 -6.38 13.53 22.31
C THR A 258 -7.70 14.10 21.85
N ASN A 259 -7.65 15.17 21.04
CA ASN A 259 -8.81 15.86 20.49
C ASN A 259 -8.45 16.56 19.17
N GLY A 260 -9.45 17.08 18.45
CA GLY A 260 -9.25 17.85 17.24
C GLY A 260 -10.57 18.25 16.60
N GLY A 261 -10.51 19.19 15.67
CA GLY A 261 -11.69 19.68 14.98
C GLY A 261 -11.40 20.80 13.99
N LEU A 262 -12.48 21.39 13.47
CA LEU A 262 -12.42 22.54 12.60
C LEU A 262 -12.27 23.83 13.42
N THR A 263 -11.57 24.81 12.84
CA THR A 263 -11.61 26.21 13.26
C THR A 263 -12.28 27.04 12.16
N ASP A 264 -12.46 28.32 12.37
CA ASP A 264 -13.03 29.22 11.34
C ASP A 264 -12.20 29.22 10.05
N THR A 265 -10.88 29.10 10.18
CA THR A 265 -9.93 29.20 9.06
C THR A 265 -9.20 27.93 8.70
N GLY A 266 -9.25 26.86 9.53
CA GLY A 266 -8.47 25.65 9.34
C GLY A 266 -8.93 24.50 10.25
N VAL A 267 -7.94 23.85 10.84
CA VAL A 267 -8.09 22.71 11.76
C VAL A 267 -7.21 22.91 12.98
N PHE A 268 -7.56 22.21 14.06
CA PHE A 268 -6.68 22.07 15.22
C PHE A 268 -6.60 20.61 15.66
N VAL A 269 -5.51 20.26 16.30
CA VAL A 269 -5.37 19.03 17.09
C VAL A 269 -4.81 19.37 18.47
N GLU A 270 -5.28 18.66 19.48
CA GLU A 270 -4.72 18.69 20.83
C GLU A 270 -3.88 17.44 21.03
N VAL A 271 -2.67 17.64 21.50
CA VAL A 271 -1.72 16.55 21.70
C VAL A 271 -1.27 16.48 23.14
N ASP A 272 -0.98 15.29 23.59
CA ASP A 272 -0.36 15.01 24.91
C ASP A 272 0.95 14.27 24.69
N LYS A 273 2.00 14.76 25.34
CA LYS A 273 3.29 14.09 25.45
C LYS A 273 3.73 14.09 26.90
N ALA A 274 3.66 12.90 27.52
CA ALA A 274 4.06 12.71 28.91
C ALA A 274 3.35 13.68 29.92
N GLY A 275 2.06 13.98 29.68
CA GLY A 275 1.24 14.87 30.51
C GLY A 275 1.33 16.36 30.12
N ALA A 276 2.18 16.73 29.18
CA ALA A 276 2.21 18.08 28.63
C ALA A 276 1.27 18.18 27.42
N THR A 277 0.23 19.00 27.54
CA THR A 277 -0.76 19.23 26.48
C THR A 277 -0.40 20.44 25.64
N GLU A 278 -0.58 20.35 24.31
CA GLU A 278 -0.35 21.42 23.36
C GLU A 278 -1.47 21.39 22.30
N ARG A 279 -1.84 22.59 21.81
CA ARG A 279 -2.72 22.76 20.66
C ARG A 279 -1.92 23.16 19.45
N ILE A 280 -2.07 22.41 18.35
CA ILE A 280 -1.42 22.65 17.06
C ILE A 280 -2.51 23.01 16.05
N GLU A 281 -2.32 24.12 15.35
CA GLU A 281 -3.25 24.59 14.30
C GLU A 281 -2.62 24.47 12.92
N GLY A 282 -3.45 24.21 11.91
CA GLY A 282 -3.04 24.07 10.52
C GLY A 282 -4.18 24.28 9.54
N ASP A 283 -3.88 24.26 8.25
CA ASP A 283 -4.90 24.38 7.20
C ASP A 283 -5.64 23.06 7.01
N HIS A 284 -4.91 21.95 7.11
CA HIS A 284 -5.42 20.59 6.90
C HIS A 284 -4.83 19.63 7.92
N VAL A 285 -5.58 18.57 8.22
CA VAL A 285 -5.09 17.40 8.95
C VAL A 285 -5.30 16.13 8.13
N LEU A 286 -4.22 15.38 7.89
CA LEU A 286 -4.24 14.03 7.32
C LEU A 286 -4.27 13.01 8.46
N VAL A 287 -5.30 12.19 8.53
CA VAL A 287 -5.38 11.08 9.49
C VAL A 287 -4.98 9.78 8.79
N SER A 288 -3.82 9.25 9.13
CA SER A 288 -3.18 8.06 8.54
C SER A 288 -2.74 7.03 9.59
N VAL A 289 -3.62 6.80 10.59
CA VAL A 289 -3.37 5.91 11.74
C VAL A 289 -3.62 4.42 11.46
N GLY A 290 -3.77 4.06 10.19
CA GLY A 290 -3.97 2.69 9.74
C GLY A 290 -5.26 2.49 8.95
N ARG A 291 -5.49 1.23 8.57
CA ARG A 291 -6.64 0.78 7.80
C ARG A 291 -7.29 -0.41 8.48
N LYS A 292 -8.58 -0.63 8.23
CA LYS A 292 -9.32 -1.80 8.71
C LYS A 292 -10.00 -2.51 7.56
N PRO A 293 -10.25 -3.84 7.65
CA PRO A 293 -10.99 -4.60 6.65
C PRO A 293 -12.34 -3.96 6.31
N ALA A 294 -12.69 -3.94 5.02
CA ALA A 294 -13.97 -3.45 4.53
C ALA A 294 -14.92 -4.63 4.33
N THR A 295 -15.76 -4.92 5.34
CA THR A 295 -16.71 -6.05 5.30
C THR A 295 -18.16 -5.60 5.31
N SER A 296 -18.44 -4.31 5.07
CA SER A 296 -19.78 -3.73 5.16
C SER A 296 -20.83 -4.35 4.20
N GLY A 297 -20.41 -4.90 3.07
CA GLY A 297 -21.29 -5.64 2.14
C GLY A 297 -21.37 -7.15 2.42
N ILE A 298 -20.62 -7.62 3.40
CA ILE A 298 -20.54 -9.03 3.78
C ILE A 298 -21.02 -9.14 5.21
N ASP A 299 -22.25 -9.65 5.39
CA ASP A 299 -22.75 -9.94 6.75
C ASP A 299 -22.04 -11.18 7.29
N VAL A 300 -20.84 -10.95 7.81
CA VAL A 300 -19.94 -12.03 8.29
C VAL A 300 -20.59 -12.87 9.38
N ALA A 301 -21.45 -12.26 10.22
CA ALA A 301 -22.12 -12.96 11.30
C ALA A 301 -23.28 -13.81 10.76
N ALA A 302 -24.17 -13.24 9.92
CA ALA A 302 -25.31 -13.96 9.34
C ALA A 302 -24.87 -15.09 8.40
N LEU A 303 -23.72 -14.93 7.73
CA LEU A 303 -23.14 -15.97 6.87
C LEU A 303 -22.36 -17.03 7.65
N GLY A 304 -22.02 -16.80 8.92
CA GLY A 304 -21.20 -17.70 9.72
C GLY A 304 -19.73 -17.72 9.29
N LEU A 305 -19.21 -16.64 8.71
CA LEU A 305 -17.79 -16.50 8.36
C LEU A 305 -16.92 -16.34 9.61
N ASN A 306 -15.82 -17.06 9.67
CA ASN A 306 -14.83 -16.89 10.72
C ASN A 306 -14.05 -15.60 10.52
N VAL A 307 -14.00 -14.78 11.58
CA VAL A 307 -13.26 -13.51 11.57
C VAL A 307 -12.22 -13.43 12.68
N GLY A 308 -11.14 -12.71 12.42
CA GLY A 308 -10.11 -12.42 13.41
C GLY A 308 -10.44 -11.21 14.28
N LYS A 309 -9.50 -10.86 15.15
CA LYS A 309 -9.68 -9.80 16.17
C LYS A 309 -9.89 -8.40 15.58
N ARG A 310 -9.40 -8.14 14.38
CA ARG A 310 -9.54 -6.85 13.69
C ARG A 310 -10.67 -6.84 12.67
N GLY A 311 -11.49 -7.90 12.60
CA GLY A 311 -12.57 -8.05 11.66
C GLY A 311 -12.15 -8.60 10.29
N GLU A 312 -10.91 -9.08 10.15
CA GLU A 312 -10.42 -9.76 8.96
C GLU A 312 -11.07 -11.15 8.79
N ILE A 313 -11.43 -11.51 7.56
CA ILE A 313 -11.97 -12.84 7.22
C ILE A 313 -10.83 -13.86 7.27
N LEU A 314 -10.97 -14.91 8.09
CA LEU A 314 -9.94 -15.93 8.21
C LEU A 314 -9.93 -16.87 7.00
N VAL A 315 -8.75 -17.14 6.45
CA VAL A 315 -8.53 -18.02 5.31
C VAL A 315 -7.35 -18.96 5.57
N ASP A 316 -7.32 -20.08 4.84
CA ASP A 316 -6.16 -20.96 4.75
C ASP A 316 -5.13 -20.48 3.72
N ASP A 317 -4.03 -21.20 3.52
CA ASP A 317 -2.96 -20.87 2.55
C ASP A 317 -3.41 -20.99 1.07
N ARG A 318 -4.64 -21.46 0.83
CA ARG A 318 -5.33 -21.55 -0.46
C ARG A 318 -6.46 -20.53 -0.61
N MET A 319 -6.49 -19.53 0.25
CA MET A 319 -7.52 -18.47 0.29
C MET A 319 -8.94 -18.96 0.57
N ARG A 320 -9.15 -20.17 1.06
CA ARG A 320 -10.47 -20.70 1.42
C ARG A 320 -10.92 -20.16 2.75
N THR A 321 -12.17 -19.72 2.83
CA THR A 321 -12.84 -19.46 4.10
C THR A 321 -13.39 -20.77 4.70
N ASN A 322 -14.07 -20.68 5.84
CA ASN A 322 -14.80 -21.82 6.41
C ASN A 322 -16.10 -22.16 5.65
N LEU A 323 -16.54 -21.32 4.71
CA LEU A 323 -17.72 -21.60 3.89
C LEU A 323 -17.33 -22.32 2.60
N PRO A 324 -18.10 -23.34 2.16
CA PRO A 324 -17.85 -24.05 0.91
C PRO A 324 -17.87 -23.10 -0.30
N ASN A 325 -16.83 -23.17 -1.14
CA ASN A 325 -16.70 -22.38 -2.37
C ASN A 325 -16.72 -20.86 -2.17
N VAL A 326 -16.39 -20.40 -0.97
CA VAL A 326 -16.20 -18.97 -0.64
C VAL A 326 -14.75 -18.76 -0.26
N TYR A 327 -14.11 -17.83 -0.96
CA TYR A 327 -12.71 -17.41 -0.81
C TYR A 327 -12.66 -15.97 -0.39
N ALA A 328 -11.57 -15.53 0.25
CA ALA A 328 -11.33 -14.13 0.56
C ALA A 328 -9.87 -13.77 0.35
N ILE A 329 -9.60 -12.55 -0.12
CA ILE A 329 -8.26 -12.09 -0.52
C ILE A 329 -8.05 -10.59 -0.22
N GLY A 330 -6.79 -10.17 -0.20
CA GLY A 330 -6.39 -8.78 -0.08
C GLY A 330 -6.48 -8.23 1.34
N ASP A 331 -6.86 -6.96 1.47
CA ASP A 331 -6.83 -6.27 2.76
C ASP A 331 -7.93 -6.74 3.73
N CYS A 332 -8.95 -7.46 3.25
CA CYS A 332 -10.00 -8.02 4.12
C CYS A 332 -9.60 -9.34 4.78
N VAL A 333 -8.41 -9.90 4.50
CA VAL A 333 -7.86 -11.11 5.15
C VAL A 333 -6.61 -10.79 5.98
N PRO A 334 -6.11 -11.71 6.83
CA PRO A 334 -4.89 -11.49 7.60
C PRO A 334 -3.66 -11.19 6.76
N GLY A 335 -2.67 -10.54 7.37
CA GLY A 335 -1.39 -10.18 6.75
C GLY A 335 -1.27 -8.69 6.43
N PRO A 336 -0.18 -8.28 5.75
CA PRO A 336 0.04 -6.89 5.38
C PRO A 336 -0.96 -6.44 4.31
N MET A 337 -1.46 -5.21 4.44
CA MET A 337 -2.39 -4.61 3.46
C MET A 337 -1.60 -4.03 2.28
N LEU A 338 -1.19 -4.92 1.35
CA LEU A 338 -0.33 -4.60 0.20
C LEU A 338 -0.98 -5.07 -1.10
N ALA A 339 -0.92 -4.25 -2.13
CA ALA A 339 -1.56 -4.51 -3.42
C ALA A 339 -1.00 -5.77 -4.12
N HIS A 340 0.33 -5.96 -4.08
CA HIS A 340 0.98 -7.15 -4.67
C HIS A 340 0.62 -8.43 -3.91
N LYS A 341 0.56 -8.42 -2.56
CA LYS A 341 0.03 -9.54 -1.80
C LYS A 341 -1.39 -9.88 -2.24
N ALA A 342 -2.27 -8.88 -2.35
CA ALA A 342 -3.65 -9.09 -2.78
C ALA A 342 -3.74 -9.67 -4.21
N SER A 343 -2.88 -9.22 -5.13
CA SER A 343 -2.81 -9.73 -6.49
C SER A 343 -2.41 -11.21 -6.53
N ASP A 344 -1.38 -11.60 -5.78
CA ASP A 344 -0.92 -12.98 -5.75
C ASP A 344 -1.93 -13.90 -5.04
N GLU A 345 -2.56 -13.45 -3.96
CA GLU A 345 -3.70 -14.14 -3.36
C GLU A 345 -4.85 -14.34 -4.36
N GLY A 346 -5.10 -13.34 -5.21
CA GLY A 346 -6.09 -13.43 -6.30
C GLY A 346 -5.76 -14.51 -7.32
N VAL A 347 -4.48 -14.61 -7.72
CA VAL A 347 -4.00 -15.69 -8.59
C VAL A 347 -4.20 -17.05 -7.92
N VAL A 348 -3.77 -17.19 -6.66
CA VAL A 348 -3.91 -18.44 -5.88
C VAL A 348 -5.37 -18.84 -5.78
N ALA A 349 -6.28 -17.94 -5.40
CA ALA A 349 -7.70 -18.24 -5.30
C ALA A 349 -8.30 -18.76 -6.63
N ALA A 350 -8.00 -18.06 -7.75
CA ALA A 350 -8.47 -18.45 -9.07
C ALA A 350 -7.91 -19.80 -9.51
N GLU A 351 -6.65 -20.10 -9.24
CA GLU A 351 -6.01 -21.37 -9.56
C GLU A 351 -6.55 -22.52 -8.73
N VAL A 352 -6.78 -22.32 -7.44
CA VAL A 352 -7.41 -23.30 -6.55
C VAL A 352 -8.83 -23.62 -7.00
N ILE A 353 -9.63 -22.62 -7.39
CA ILE A 353 -10.97 -22.80 -7.96
C ILE A 353 -10.91 -23.64 -9.24
N ALA A 354 -9.90 -23.44 -10.07
CA ALA A 354 -9.67 -24.23 -11.29
C ALA A 354 -9.04 -25.62 -11.04
N GLY A 355 -8.88 -26.04 -9.78
CA GLY A 355 -8.34 -27.34 -9.41
C GLY A 355 -6.82 -27.46 -9.45
N LYS A 356 -6.08 -26.34 -9.54
CA LYS A 356 -4.62 -26.35 -9.52
C LYS A 356 -4.05 -26.39 -8.10
N PRO A 357 -2.88 -26.99 -7.86
CA PRO A 357 -2.23 -27.07 -6.57
C PRO A 357 -1.49 -25.76 -6.25
N SER A 358 -2.21 -24.65 -6.07
CA SER A 358 -1.65 -23.33 -5.75
C SER A 358 -1.82 -23.00 -4.27
N ARG A 359 -0.86 -22.25 -3.71
CA ARG A 359 -0.90 -21.75 -2.34
C ARG A 359 -0.08 -20.46 -2.21
N MET A 360 -0.39 -19.66 -1.20
CA MET A 360 0.32 -18.41 -0.94
C MET A 360 1.60 -18.60 -0.12
N HIS A 361 2.68 -17.91 -0.52
CA HIS A 361 3.96 -17.87 0.20
C HIS A 361 4.13 -16.49 0.85
N TYR A 362 3.92 -16.42 2.17
CA TYR A 362 3.94 -15.12 2.87
C TYR A 362 5.33 -14.64 3.31
N LYS A 363 6.35 -15.51 3.28
CA LYS A 363 7.68 -15.21 3.83
C LYS A 363 8.48 -14.20 2.99
N SER A 364 8.21 -14.13 1.70
CA SER A 364 8.94 -13.35 0.70
C SER A 364 8.20 -12.11 0.19
N ILE A 365 7.15 -11.68 0.92
CA ILE A 365 6.41 -10.47 0.53
C ILE A 365 7.23 -9.24 0.89
N PRO A 366 7.66 -8.42 -0.09
CA PRO A 366 8.42 -7.21 0.19
C PRO A 366 7.51 -6.08 0.68
N GLY A 367 8.03 -5.23 1.56
CA GLY A 367 7.45 -3.94 1.92
C GLY A 367 8.27 -2.82 1.32
N VAL A 368 7.60 -1.78 0.80
CA VAL A 368 8.26 -0.61 0.20
C VAL A 368 7.64 0.69 0.70
N VAL A 369 8.48 1.70 0.96
CA VAL A 369 8.09 3.08 1.24
C VAL A 369 8.75 3.98 0.20
N TYR A 370 7.96 4.78 -0.46
CA TYR A 370 8.40 5.64 -1.57
C TYR A 370 8.72 7.08 -1.13
N THR A 371 9.24 7.22 0.07
CA THR A 371 9.92 8.49 0.45
C THR A 371 11.20 8.65 -0.38
N TRP A 372 11.91 9.75 -0.22
CA TRP A 372 13.25 9.84 -0.75
C TRP A 372 14.21 10.09 0.43
N PRO A 373 15.23 9.22 0.64
CA PRO A 373 15.45 7.95 -0.05
C PRO A 373 14.30 6.96 0.14
N GLU A 374 14.16 6.03 -0.80
CA GLU A 374 13.21 4.92 -0.69
C GLU A 374 13.63 3.94 0.41
N ILE A 375 12.66 3.17 0.91
CA ILE A 375 12.90 2.08 1.85
C ILE A 375 12.29 0.81 1.29
N ALA A 376 13.03 -0.30 1.34
CA ALA A 376 12.52 -1.62 0.97
C ALA A 376 12.96 -2.67 1.97
N SER A 377 12.11 -3.66 2.21
CA SER A 377 12.44 -4.76 3.13
C SER A 377 11.72 -6.04 2.74
N VAL A 378 12.32 -7.18 3.08
CA VAL A 378 11.71 -8.50 3.00
C VAL A 378 12.26 -9.37 4.14
N GLY A 379 11.42 -10.28 4.66
CA GLY A 379 11.79 -11.19 5.75
C GLY A 379 11.72 -10.55 7.14
N LEU A 380 12.50 -11.08 8.07
CA LEU A 380 12.49 -10.71 9.48
C LEU A 380 13.45 -9.54 9.77
N THR A 381 13.05 -8.62 10.63
CA THR A 381 13.97 -7.62 11.18
C THR A 381 15.01 -8.28 12.09
N GLU A 382 16.16 -7.65 12.27
CA GLU A 382 17.18 -8.14 13.20
C GLU A 382 16.62 -8.35 14.61
N ARG A 383 15.75 -7.43 15.08
CA ARG A 383 15.06 -7.57 16.37
C ARG A 383 14.21 -8.85 16.44
N GLN A 384 13.42 -9.13 15.40
CA GLN A 384 12.60 -10.35 15.34
C GLN A 384 13.43 -11.63 15.30
N VAL A 385 14.57 -11.61 14.60
CA VAL A 385 15.51 -12.74 14.58
C VAL A 385 16.11 -12.95 15.97
N LYS A 386 16.54 -11.89 16.64
CA LYS A 386 17.05 -11.94 18.02
C LYS A 386 15.99 -12.47 19.00
N GLU A 387 14.76 -12.00 18.92
CA GLU A 387 13.64 -12.46 19.76
C GLU A 387 13.28 -13.93 19.50
N SER A 388 13.52 -14.44 18.30
CA SER A 388 13.30 -15.87 17.97
C SER A 388 14.37 -16.80 18.56
N GLY A 389 15.46 -16.27 19.12
CA GLY A 389 16.58 -17.04 19.66
C GLY A 389 17.49 -17.68 18.59
N ARG A 390 17.32 -17.36 17.31
CA ARG A 390 18.21 -17.86 16.25
C ARG A 390 19.57 -17.14 16.32
N GLU A 391 20.64 -17.88 16.16
CA GLU A 391 21.97 -17.33 15.93
C GLU A 391 22.03 -16.73 14.53
N TYR A 392 22.51 -15.49 14.40
CA TYR A 392 22.54 -14.77 13.14
C TYR A 392 23.82 -13.97 12.94
N ARG A 393 24.07 -13.60 11.70
CA ARG A 393 25.10 -12.65 11.28
C ARG A 393 24.42 -11.49 10.56
N THR A 394 25.01 -10.30 10.63
CA THR A 394 24.56 -9.14 9.85
C THR A 394 25.66 -8.66 8.93
N GLY A 395 25.27 -8.22 7.74
CA GLY A 395 26.12 -7.49 6.83
C GLY A 395 25.49 -6.16 6.46
N ARG A 396 26.30 -5.11 6.38
CA ARG A 396 25.81 -3.77 6.01
C ARG A 396 26.78 -3.13 5.05
N PHE A 397 26.25 -2.51 3.97
CA PHE A 397 27.05 -1.76 3.01
C PHE A 397 26.37 -0.44 2.65
N PRO A 398 27.05 0.72 2.77
CA PRO A 398 26.47 2.02 2.49
C PRO A 398 26.53 2.36 1.00
N PHE A 399 25.50 3.07 0.49
CA PHE A 399 25.52 3.60 -0.88
C PHE A 399 26.66 4.62 -1.10
N SER A 400 27.15 5.28 -0.05
CA SER A 400 28.30 6.19 -0.16
C SER A 400 29.60 5.52 -0.59
N ALA A 401 29.72 4.20 -0.48
CA ALA A 401 30.86 3.43 -0.99
C ALA A 401 30.63 2.90 -2.44
N ASN A 402 29.43 3.10 -3.01
CA ASN A 402 29.08 2.63 -4.35
C ASN A 402 29.35 3.69 -5.43
N GLY A 403 30.10 3.30 -6.48
CA GLY A 403 30.49 4.21 -7.56
C GLY A 403 29.30 4.76 -8.35
N ARG A 404 28.27 3.95 -8.61
CA ARG A 404 27.07 4.38 -9.33
C ARG A 404 26.26 5.39 -8.53
N ALA A 405 26.03 5.13 -7.24
CA ALA A 405 25.33 6.05 -6.35
C ALA A 405 26.02 7.43 -6.28
N ARG A 406 27.35 7.43 -6.19
CA ARG A 406 28.14 8.66 -6.24
C ARG A 406 28.01 9.39 -7.58
N SER A 407 28.04 8.66 -8.70
CA SER A 407 27.88 9.27 -10.03
C SER A 407 26.52 9.87 -10.28
N MET A 408 25.48 9.36 -9.59
CA MET A 408 24.12 9.92 -9.62
C MET A 408 23.95 11.14 -8.70
N GLY A 409 24.89 11.40 -7.80
CA GLY A 409 24.74 12.40 -6.75
C GLY A 409 23.77 11.97 -5.64
N ASP A 410 23.41 10.68 -5.59
CA ASP A 410 22.46 10.10 -4.63
C ASP A 410 23.10 8.87 -3.97
N ALA A 411 23.86 9.11 -2.90
CA ALA A 411 24.64 8.10 -2.20
C ALA A 411 24.22 7.94 -0.72
N VAL A 412 22.95 8.28 -0.43
CA VAL A 412 22.41 8.22 0.92
C VAL A 412 21.88 6.82 1.23
N GLY A 413 22.12 6.34 2.46
CA GLY A 413 21.55 5.10 2.95
C GLY A 413 22.46 3.88 2.83
N PHE A 414 21.87 2.70 2.92
CA PHE A 414 22.57 1.42 3.00
C PHE A 414 21.66 0.24 2.67
N VAL A 415 22.29 -0.91 2.43
CA VAL A 415 21.66 -2.24 2.45
C VAL A 415 22.16 -2.98 3.70
N LYS A 416 21.25 -3.59 4.45
CA LYS A 416 21.48 -4.44 5.61
C LYS A 416 20.89 -5.81 5.36
N MET A 417 21.67 -6.86 5.55
CA MET A 417 21.24 -8.26 5.48
C MET A 417 21.36 -8.92 6.85
N VAL A 418 20.45 -9.83 7.12
CA VAL A 418 20.45 -10.70 8.30
C VAL A 418 20.41 -12.14 7.78
N ALA A 419 21.40 -12.94 8.12
CA ALA A 419 21.54 -14.33 7.70
C ALA A 419 21.70 -15.25 8.92
N ASP A 420 21.21 -16.48 8.81
CA ASP A 420 21.40 -17.52 9.83
C ASP A 420 22.90 -17.85 9.97
N ALA A 421 23.41 -17.88 11.21
CA ALA A 421 24.83 -18.04 11.45
C ALA A 421 25.38 -19.42 11.05
N ARG A 422 24.52 -20.45 10.99
CA ARG A 422 24.92 -21.84 10.72
C ARG A 422 24.67 -22.27 9.28
N THR A 423 23.53 -21.87 8.72
CA THR A 423 23.07 -22.33 7.40
C THR A 423 23.27 -21.29 6.30
N ASP A 424 23.56 -20.05 6.66
CA ASP A 424 23.67 -18.89 5.78
C ASP A 424 22.35 -18.52 5.07
N GLU A 425 21.21 -19.13 5.47
CA GLU A 425 19.88 -18.78 4.95
C GLU A 425 19.59 -17.29 5.19
N LEU A 426 19.10 -16.61 4.17
CA LEU A 426 18.64 -15.23 4.32
C LEU A 426 17.40 -15.18 5.22
N LEU A 427 17.48 -14.42 6.32
CA LEU A 427 16.40 -14.22 7.28
C LEU A 427 15.66 -12.91 7.07
N GLY A 428 16.38 -11.87 6.65
CA GLY A 428 15.82 -10.56 6.36
C GLY A 428 16.78 -9.65 5.63
N VAL A 429 16.25 -8.78 4.78
CA VAL A 429 17.03 -7.74 4.09
C VAL A 429 16.26 -6.43 4.17
N HIS A 430 16.95 -5.36 4.55
CA HIS A 430 16.41 -4.04 4.82
C HIS A 430 17.27 -2.99 4.13
N MET A 431 16.66 -2.21 3.28
CA MET A 431 17.32 -1.25 2.43
C MET A 431 16.75 0.16 2.65
N LEU A 432 17.60 1.15 2.63
CA LEU A 432 17.25 2.56 2.56
C LEU A 432 18.22 3.21 1.57
N GLY A 433 17.70 3.79 0.49
CA GLY A 433 18.58 4.39 -0.53
C GLY A 433 17.88 4.64 -1.87
N PRO A 434 18.65 5.00 -2.91
CA PRO A 434 18.11 5.22 -4.25
C PRO A 434 17.63 3.91 -4.87
N ASN A 435 16.42 3.93 -5.47
CA ASN A 435 15.83 2.85 -6.25
C ASN A 435 15.78 1.49 -5.53
N VAL A 436 15.74 1.47 -4.19
CA VAL A 436 15.67 0.21 -3.44
C VAL A 436 14.35 -0.52 -3.64
N SER A 437 13.30 0.19 -4.09
CA SER A 437 12.03 -0.42 -4.53
C SER A 437 12.19 -1.40 -5.69
N GLU A 438 13.17 -1.16 -6.56
CA GLU A 438 13.53 -2.04 -7.68
C GLU A 438 14.57 -3.08 -7.27
N LEU A 439 15.57 -2.70 -6.46
CA LEU A 439 16.63 -3.60 -6.01
C LEU A 439 16.13 -4.75 -5.14
N ILE A 440 15.05 -4.56 -4.40
CA ILE A 440 14.49 -5.59 -3.51
C ILE A 440 14.02 -6.85 -4.28
N ALA A 441 13.72 -6.74 -5.58
CA ALA A 441 13.22 -7.85 -6.39
C ALA A 441 14.23 -9.00 -6.50
N GLU A 442 15.53 -8.71 -6.59
CA GLU A 442 16.60 -9.71 -6.56
C GLU A 442 16.58 -10.51 -5.26
N ILE A 443 16.38 -9.81 -4.15
CA ILE A 443 16.32 -10.42 -2.83
C ILE A 443 15.07 -11.28 -2.66
N VAL A 444 13.91 -10.80 -3.12
CA VAL A 444 12.67 -11.58 -3.11
C VAL A 444 12.84 -12.89 -3.87
N LEU A 445 13.51 -12.84 -5.04
CA LEU A 445 13.83 -14.04 -5.82
C LEU A 445 14.74 -14.99 -5.03
N ALA A 446 15.78 -14.47 -4.38
CA ALA A 446 16.67 -15.27 -3.53
C ALA A 446 15.90 -15.94 -2.37
N PHE A 447 14.97 -15.22 -1.73
CA PHE A 447 14.10 -15.80 -0.69
C PHE A 447 13.23 -16.94 -1.21
N GLU A 448 12.61 -16.78 -2.40
CA GLU A 448 11.76 -17.83 -3.01
C GLU A 448 12.55 -19.12 -3.32
N TYR A 449 13.80 -18.97 -3.77
CA TYR A 449 14.70 -20.10 -4.04
C TYR A 449 15.50 -20.56 -2.83
N ARG A 450 15.26 -19.97 -1.64
CA ARG A 450 16.02 -20.26 -0.39
C ARG A 450 17.52 -20.04 -0.56
N GLY A 451 17.88 -19.00 -1.30
CA GLY A 451 19.25 -18.57 -1.49
C GLY A 451 19.89 -18.13 -0.18
N SER A 452 21.19 -18.29 -0.11
CA SER A 452 22.04 -17.84 0.99
C SER A 452 22.64 -16.45 0.72
N SER A 453 23.28 -15.86 1.73
CA SER A 453 24.08 -14.65 1.50
C SER A 453 25.30 -14.94 0.60
N GLU A 454 25.86 -16.14 0.67
CA GLU A 454 26.95 -16.58 -0.23
C GLU A 454 26.47 -16.58 -1.70
N ASP A 455 25.26 -17.08 -2.01
CA ASP A 455 24.73 -17.14 -3.38
C ASP A 455 24.66 -15.75 -4.00
N ILE A 456 24.21 -14.74 -3.24
CA ILE A 456 24.21 -13.34 -3.69
C ILE A 456 25.63 -12.80 -3.84
N GLY A 457 26.50 -13.10 -2.85
CA GLY A 457 27.88 -12.62 -2.82
C GLY A 457 28.74 -13.12 -3.99
N VAL A 458 28.51 -14.36 -4.47
CA VAL A 458 29.26 -14.91 -5.61
C VAL A 458 28.62 -14.60 -6.96
N THR A 459 27.35 -14.16 -6.98
CA THR A 459 26.66 -13.77 -8.22
C THR A 459 27.35 -12.55 -8.83
N VAL A 460 27.57 -12.59 -10.15
CA VAL A 460 28.17 -11.46 -10.88
C VAL A 460 27.14 -10.37 -11.06
N HIS A 461 27.42 -9.17 -10.52
CA HIS A 461 26.63 -7.97 -10.71
C HIS A 461 27.26 -7.09 -11.79
N ALA A 462 26.43 -6.43 -12.59
CA ALA A 462 26.95 -5.51 -13.60
C ALA A 462 27.60 -4.29 -12.94
N HIS A 463 28.69 -3.79 -13.55
CA HIS A 463 29.42 -2.61 -13.09
C HIS A 463 29.35 -1.47 -14.12
N PRO A 464 29.09 -0.19 -13.72
CA PRO A 464 28.71 0.22 -12.37
C PRO A 464 27.16 0.22 -12.19
N THR A 465 26.68 -0.36 -11.10
CA THR A 465 25.25 -0.41 -10.79
C THR A 465 24.98 -0.20 -9.29
N LEU A 466 23.72 0.13 -8.95
CA LEU A 466 23.29 0.18 -7.55
C LEU A 466 23.19 -1.23 -6.93
N SER A 467 22.93 -2.27 -7.73
CA SER A 467 22.81 -3.65 -7.23
C SER A 467 24.13 -4.21 -6.67
N GLU A 468 25.28 -3.62 -6.98
CA GLU A 468 26.55 -3.97 -6.33
C GLU A 468 26.52 -3.74 -4.81
N VAL A 469 25.67 -2.81 -4.32
CA VAL A 469 25.48 -2.60 -2.86
C VAL A 469 24.86 -3.84 -2.22
N THR A 470 23.94 -4.52 -2.92
CA THR A 470 23.35 -5.79 -2.47
C THR A 470 24.40 -6.89 -2.33
N LYS A 471 25.25 -7.05 -3.36
CA LYS A 471 26.38 -7.99 -3.32
C LYS A 471 27.33 -7.73 -2.17
N GLU A 472 27.74 -6.48 -1.99
CA GLU A 472 28.68 -6.10 -0.92
C GLU A 472 28.07 -6.30 0.48
N ALA A 473 26.78 -6.03 0.66
CA ALA A 473 26.09 -6.31 1.91
C ALA A 473 26.01 -7.82 2.19
N ALA A 474 25.82 -8.65 1.16
CA ALA A 474 25.87 -10.10 1.26
C ALA A 474 27.29 -10.60 1.65
N LEU A 475 28.32 -10.10 1.00
CA LEU A 475 29.70 -10.40 1.36
C LEU A 475 30.06 -9.92 2.78
N ALA A 476 29.48 -8.81 3.23
CA ALA A 476 29.69 -8.29 4.58
C ALA A 476 29.13 -9.23 5.66
N THR A 477 28.06 -10.01 5.42
CA THR A 477 27.59 -11.05 6.37
C THR A 477 28.65 -12.12 6.63
N LEU A 478 29.54 -12.32 5.67
CA LEU A 478 30.61 -13.31 5.68
C LEU A 478 31.96 -12.71 6.07
N GLY A 479 32.00 -11.40 6.40
CA GLY A 479 33.25 -10.69 6.69
C GLY A 479 34.18 -10.52 5.47
N ARG A 480 33.61 -10.52 4.25
CA ARG A 480 34.38 -10.51 2.97
C ARG A 480 34.02 -9.33 2.07
N SER A 481 33.42 -8.24 2.60
CA SER A 481 33.20 -7.02 1.82
C SER A 481 34.51 -6.51 1.20
N LEU A 482 34.47 -6.09 -0.07
CA LEU A 482 35.66 -5.74 -0.84
C LEU A 482 35.94 -4.24 -0.85
N HIS A 483 34.88 -3.42 -0.67
CA HIS A 483 34.97 -1.97 -0.88
C HIS A 483 34.72 -1.15 0.40
N ILE A 484 34.72 -1.79 1.55
CA ILE A 484 34.71 -1.19 2.90
C ILE A 484 35.82 -1.79 3.74
#